data_07887b1eb54f6b9f91cb855c35d5cb8d
#
_entry.id   07887b1eb54f6b9f91cb855c35d5cb8d
#
_cell.length_a   1.000
_cell.length_b   1.000
_cell.length_c   1.000
_cell.angle_alpha   90.00
_cell.angle_beta   90.00
_cell.angle_gamma   90.00
#
_symmetry.space_group_name_H-M   'P 1'
#
loop_
_entity.id
_entity.type
_entity.pdbx_description
1 polymer ?
#
loop_
_entity_poly.entity_id
_entity_poly.type
_entity_poly.pdbx_seq_one_letter_code
_entity_poly.pdbx_strand_id
1 'polypeptide(L)'
;YKAKIGYGLYIGHGGPLIINGSAIIGNNCNFSQFTTIGSLSNNAAIIEDNVYIGPQVCILENVRIGTGAMIGAGSIVTKNVEKNKVVVGNPAKAIKDVNIDVINNKWIKY
;
A
#
# COMPACT_ATOMS: atom_id res chain seq x y z
N TYR A 1 10.11 16.58 5.77
CA TYR A 1 9.31 15.46 5.28
C TYR A 1 7.85 15.64 5.69
N LYS A 2 6.93 15.59 4.77
CA LYS A 2 5.56 16.04 5.00
C LYS A 2 4.49 14.95 4.98
N ALA A 3 4.82 13.74 4.59
CA ALA A 3 3.86 12.64 4.57
C ALA A 3 3.34 12.37 5.98
N LYS A 4 2.04 12.09 6.09
CA LYS A 4 1.43 11.71 7.36
C LYS A 4 1.41 10.20 7.45
N ILE A 5 2.12 9.65 8.41
CA ILE A 5 2.27 8.20 8.56
C ILE A 5 1.82 7.82 9.97
N GLY A 6 0.87 6.89 10.05
CA GLY A 6 0.43 6.35 11.32
C GLY A 6 1.49 5.50 11.99
N TYR A 7 1.15 4.88 13.10
CA TYR A 7 2.10 4.03 13.83
C TYR A 7 2.07 2.59 13.31
N GLY A 8 3.11 1.83 13.64
CA GLY A 8 3.20 0.42 13.29
C GLY A 8 3.56 0.15 11.84
N LEU A 9 4.15 1.14 11.14
CA LEU A 9 4.62 0.90 9.78
C LEU A 9 5.76 -0.11 9.80
N TYR A 10 5.63 -1.15 8.99
CA TYR A 10 6.68 -2.14 8.77
C TYR A 10 7.21 -2.04 7.36
N ILE A 11 8.54 -1.95 7.23
CA ILE A 11 9.20 -1.91 5.93
C ILE A 11 10.00 -3.19 5.79
N GLY A 12 9.53 -4.10 4.96
CA GLY A 12 10.16 -5.38 4.71
C GLY A 12 11.42 -5.22 3.85
N HIS A 13 12.43 -6.01 4.15
CA HIS A 13 13.69 -6.12 3.39
C HIS A 13 14.54 -4.86 3.33
N GLY A 14 14.13 -3.77 3.98
CA GLY A 14 14.97 -2.59 4.13
C GLY A 14 15.39 -1.89 2.85
N GLY A 15 14.69 -2.09 1.73
CA GLY A 15 15.02 -1.44 0.47
C GLY A 15 14.47 -0.02 0.38
N PRO A 16 14.85 0.72 -0.67
CA PRO A 16 14.38 2.09 -0.86
C PRO A 16 12.86 2.17 -1.01
N LEU A 17 12.29 3.25 -0.46
CA LEU A 17 10.90 3.65 -0.66
C LEU A 17 10.90 5.08 -1.16
N ILE A 18 9.96 5.39 -2.04
CA ILE A 18 9.73 6.77 -2.49
C ILE A 18 8.29 7.13 -2.15
N ILE A 19 8.12 8.04 -1.19
CA ILE A 19 6.79 8.44 -0.71
C ILE A 19 6.65 9.93 -0.88
N ASN A 20 5.67 10.36 -1.70
CA ASN A 20 5.38 11.77 -1.87
C ASN A 20 4.94 12.39 -0.55
N GLY A 21 5.37 13.65 -0.31
CA GLY A 21 5.07 14.34 0.95
C GLY A 21 3.59 14.61 1.21
N SER A 22 2.72 14.48 0.22
CA SER A 22 1.27 14.64 0.42
C SER A 22 0.58 13.32 0.74
N ALA A 23 1.28 12.19 0.76
CA ALA A 23 0.67 10.90 1.06
C ALA A 23 0.19 10.81 2.50
N ILE A 24 -0.91 10.10 2.71
CA ILE A 24 -1.43 9.78 4.03
C ILE A 24 -1.45 8.27 4.17
N ILE A 25 -0.74 7.76 5.18
CA ILE A 25 -0.59 6.33 5.41
C ILE A 25 -1.13 6.02 6.80
N GLY A 26 -2.07 5.09 6.87
CA GLY A 26 -2.69 4.69 8.12
C GLY A 26 -1.77 3.87 9.01
N ASN A 27 -2.37 3.19 9.98
CA ASN A 27 -1.64 2.42 10.98
C ASN A 27 -1.38 1.00 10.51
N ASN A 28 -0.28 0.41 10.98
CA ASN A 28 0.05 -1.01 10.78
C ASN A 28 0.13 -1.41 9.31
N CYS A 29 0.61 -0.51 8.45
CA CYS A 29 0.85 -0.83 7.05
C CYS A 29 2.18 -1.57 6.90
N ASN A 30 2.25 -2.44 5.90
CA ASN A 30 3.43 -3.23 5.60
C ASN A 30 3.85 -2.93 4.17
N PHE A 31 5.00 -2.30 4.01
CA PHE A 31 5.54 -1.93 2.70
C PHE A 31 6.78 -2.76 2.40
N SER A 32 6.89 -3.16 1.15
CA SER A 32 8.09 -3.85 0.66
C SER A 32 8.97 -2.87 -0.10
N GLN A 33 10.20 -3.32 -0.43
CA GLN A 33 11.19 -2.46 -1.08
C GLN A 33 10.71 -1.97 -2.45
N PHE A 34 11.26 -0.82 -2.86
CA PHE A 34 10.99 -0.18 -4.15
C PHE A 34 9.53 0.19 -4.39
N THR A 35 8.76 0.38 -3.33
CA THR A 35 7.41 0.95 -3.42
C THR A 35 7.51 2.44 -3.73
N THR A 36 6.72 2.90 -4.68
CA THR A 36 6.64 4.31 -5.04
C THR A 36 5.22 4.82 -4.86
N ILE A 37 5.06 5.85 -4.03
CA ILE A 37 3.79 6.57 -3.87
C ILE A 37 4.05 7.98 -4.41
N GLY A 38 3.63 8.22 -5.64
CA GLY A 38 3.96 9.44 -6.35
C GLY A 38 2.79 10.37 -6.55
N SER A 39 3.11 11.62 -6.89
CA SER A 39 2.11 12.60 -7.29
C SER A 39 2.77 13.73 -8.05
N LEU A 40 2.09 14.21 -9.09
CA LEU A 40 2.51 15.41 -9.81
C LEU A 40 1.87 16.68 -9.25
N SER A 41 0.80 16.54 -8.46
CA SER A 41 -0.03 17.68 -8.03
C SER A 41 -0.18 17.77 -6.50
N ASN A 42 0.68 17.11 -5.73
CA ASN A 42 0.58 17.04 -4.26
C ASN A 42 -0.74 16.44 -3.78
N ASN A 43 -1.28 15.50 -4.54
CA ASN A 43 -2.46 14.72 -4.20
C ASN A 43 -2.11 13.24 -4.21
N ALA A 44 -1.10 12.85 -3.45
CA ALA A 44 -0.70 11.47 -3.38
C ALA A 44 -1.76 10.60 -2.72
N ALA A 45 -1.58 9.30 -2.84
CA ALA A 45 -2.55 8.31 -2.38
C ALA A 45 -2.84 8.44 -0.87
N ILE A 46 -4.04 8.01 -0.50
CA ILE A 46 -4.43 7.79 0.88
C ILE A 46 -4.48 6.28 1.08
N ILE A 47 -3.64 5.78 1.99
CA ILE A 47 -3.57 4.36 2.31
C ILE A 47 -4.12 4.17 3.70
N GLU A 48 -5.19 3.41 3.81
CA GLU A 48 -5.86 3.18 5.08
C GLU A 48 -5.07 2.18 5.95
N ASP A 49 -5.69 1.65 6.99
CA ASP A 49 -4.97 0.82 7.97
C ASP A 49 -4.78 -0.60 7.46
N ASN A 50 -3.75 -1.28 7.97
CA ASN A 50 -3.52 -2.70 7.76
C ASN A 50 -3.39 -3.08 6.28
N VAL A 51 -2.81 -2.21 5.47
CA VAL A 51 -2.58 -2.46 4.05
C VAL A 51 -1.22 -3.11 3.85
N TYR A 52 -1.17 -4.14 3.01
CA TYR A 52 0.07 -4.77 2.58
C TYR A 52 0.40 -4.35 1.16
N ILE A 53 1.60 -3.87 0.94
CA ILE A 53 2.07 -3.45 -0.39
C ILE A 53 3.33 -4.23 -0.72
N GLY A 54 3.26 -5.03 -1.78
CA GLY A 54 4.36 -5.84 -2.26
C GLY A 54 5.49 -5.02 -2.87
N PRO A 55 6.60 -5.66 -3.22
CA PRO A 55 7.75 -4.95 -3.78
C PRO A 55 7.45 -4.39 -5.17
N GLN A 56 8.13 -3.30 -5.51
CA GLN A 56 8.06 -2.67 -6.82
C GLN A 56 6.65 -2.24 -7.23
N VAL A 57 5.81 -1.90 -6.27
CA VAL A 57 4.47 -1.37 -6.52
C VAL A 57 4.57 0.13 -6.77
N CYS A 58 3.81 0.62 -7.75
CA CYS A 58 3.68 2.04 -7.99
C CYS A 58 2.22 2.43 -7.77
N ILE A 59 1.99 3.42 -6.89
CA ILE A 59 0.66 3.91 -6.58
C ILE A 59 0.55 5.34 -7.08
N LEU A 60 -0.40 5.57 -7.98
CA LEU A 60 -0.58 6.87 -8.60
C LEU A 60 -1.36 7.81 -7.70
N GLU A 61 -1.39 9.08 -8.09
CA GLU A 61 -2.07 10.10 -7.31
C GLU A 61 -3.58 9.91 -7.30
N ASN A 62 -4.24 10.52 -6.33
CA ASN A 62 -5.70 10.51 -6.16
C ASN A 62 -6.29 9.09 -5.95
N VAL A 63 -5.48 8.16 -5.48
CA VAL A 63 -5.93 6.79 -5.22
C VAL A 63 -6.14 6.61 -3.71
N ARG A 64 -7.23 5.95 -3.34
CA ARG A 64 -7.46 5.51 -1.96
C ARG A 64 -7.38 3.99 -1.92
N ILE A 65 -6.57 3.47 -1.01
CA ILE A 65 -6.43 2.03 -0.79
C ILE A 65 -7.10 1.70 0.53
N GLY A 66 -8.13 0.88 0.46
CA GLY A 66 -8.98 0.56 1.61
C GLY A 66 -8.30 -0.35 2.62
N THR A 67 -8.77 -0.27 3.86
CA THR A 67 -8.25 -1.03 4.99
C THR A 67 -8.18 -2.52 4.66
N GLY A 68 -7.05 -3.13 4.99
CA GLY A 68 -6.85 -4.57 4.84
C GLY A 68 -6.56 -5.03 3.40
N ALA A 69 -6.44 -4.12 2.44
CA ALA A 69 -6.13 -4.50 1.07
C ALA A 69 -4.70 -5.02 0.93
N MET A 70 -4.47 -5.86 -0.07
CA MET A 70 -3.14 -6.37 -0.41
C MET A 70 -2.83 -6.06 -1.86
N ILE A 71 -1.69 -5.44 -2.11
CA ILE A 71 -1.25 -5.08 -3.44
C ILE A 71 -0.11 -6.01 -3.84
N GLY A 72 -0.30 -6.78 -4.88
CA GLY A 72 0.70 -7.74 -5.35
C GLY A 72 1.92 -7.08 -5.96
N ALA A 73 3.05 -7.79 -5.95
CA ALA A 73 4.33 -7.28 -6.44
C ALA A 73 4.24 -6.76 -7.88
N GLY A 74 4.92 -5.67 -8.16
CA GLY A 74 5.01 -5.10 -9.50
C GLY A 74 3.75 -4.42 -10.01
N SER A 75 2.72 -4.27 -9.19
CA SER A 75 1.44 -3.70 -9.63
C SER A 75 1.52 -2.19 -9.81
N ILE A 76 0.74 -1.68 -10.75
CA ILE A 76 0.54 -0.25 -10.95
C ILE A 76 -0.90 0.09 -10.59
N VAL A 77 -1.07 0.77 -9.46
CA VAL A 77 -2.41 1.07 -8.93
C VAL A 77 -2.86 2.43 -9.46
N THR A 78 -3.86 2.41 -10.32
CA THR A 78 -4.37 3.61 -11.00
C THR A 78 -5.75 4.04 -10.52
N LYS A 79 -6.44 3.19 -9.75
CA LYS A 79 -7.80 3.45 -9.26
C LYS A 79 -7.92 3.03 -7.81
N ASN A 80 -8.97 3.50 -7.16
CA ASN A 80 -9.24 3.14 -5.77
C ASN A 80 -9.35 1.62 -5.60
N VAL A 81 -8.86 1.15 -4.46
CA VAL A 81 -8.92 -0.25 -4.08
C VAL A 81 -9.86 -0.39 -2.89
N GLU A 82 -10.86 -1.25 -3.01
CA GLU A 82 -11.79 -1.49 -1.92
C GLU A 82 -11.09 -2.23 -0.77
N LYS A 83 -11.63 -2.07 0.42
CA LYS A 83 -11.07 -2.75 1.60
C LYS A 83 -11.10 -4.26 1.42
N ASN A 84 -10.11 -4.92 2.00
CA ASN A 84 -9.99 -6.38 2.02
C ASN A 84 -9.94 -7.04 0.64
N LYS A 85 -9.43 -6.34 -0.36
CA LYS A 85 -9.23 -6.90 -1.70
C LYS A 85 -7.76 -7.15 -1.99
N VAL A 86 -7.48 -8.21 -2.72
CA VAL A 86 -6.18 -8.44 -3.33
C VAL A 86 -6.22 -7.93 -4.75
N VAL A 87 -5.31 -7.01 -5.08
CA VAL A 87 -5.21 -6.48 -6.44
C VAL A 87 -3.82 -6.74 -6.99
N VAL A 88 -3.74 -7.02 -8.28
CA VAL A 88 -2.47 -7.26 -8.97
C VAL A 88 -2.54 -6.75 -10.41
N GLY A 89 -1.38 -6.48 -10.97
CA GLY A 89 -1.24 -6.22 -12.39
C GLY A 89 -0.98 -4.76 -12.74
N ASN A 90 -0.96 -4.50 -14.04
CA ASN A 90 -0.77 -3.18 -14.62
C ASN A 90 -1.78 -2.97 -15.76
N PRO A 91 -2.86 -2.19 -15.56
CA PRO A 91 -3.30 -1.61 -14.28
C PRO A 91 -3.74 -2.69 -13.29
N ALA A 92 -3.58 -2.41 -12.01
CA ALA A 92 -3.96 -3.36 -10.97
C ALA A 92 -5.47 -3.57 -10.93
N LYS A 93 -5.88 -4.82 -10.78
CA LYS A 93 -7.29 -5.20 -10.71
C LYS A 93 -7.52 -6.16 -9.55
N ALA A 94 -8.68 -6.05 -8.94
CA ALA A 94 -9.07 -6.96 -7.86
C ALA A 94 -9.25 -8.37 -8.39
N ILE A 95 -8.63 -9.35 -7.72
CA ILE A 95 -8.71 -10.75 -8.13
C ILE A 95 -9.42 -11.62 -7.10
N LYS A 96 -9.43 -11.23 -5.83
CA LYS A 96 -10.09 -11.98 -4.76
C LYS A 96 -10.16 -11.15 -3.49
N ASP A 97 -10.88 -11.67 -2.50
CA ASP A 97 -10.88 -11.11 -1.15
C ASP A 97 -9.64 -11.59 -0.39
N VAL A 98 -9.18 -10.75 0.53
CA VAL A 98 -8.07 -11.10 1.41
C VAL A 98 -8.54 -12.13 2.42
N ASN A 99 -7.70 -13.15 2.67
CA ASN A 99 -7.92 -14.10 3.74
C ASN A 99 -7.45 -13.50 5.07
N ILE A 100 -8.38 -13.28 6.00
CA ILE A 100 -8.10 -12.65 7.29
C ILE A 100 -7.01 -13.41 8.07
N ASP A 101 -7.04 -14.74 8.01
CA ASP A 101 -6.06 -15.55 8.74
C ASP A 101 -4.64 -15.32 8.20
N VAL A 102 -4.51 -15.17 6.90
CA VAL A 102 -3.21 -14.86 6.29
C VAL A 102 -2.72 -13.50 6.74
N ILE A 103 -3.60 -12.52 6.78
CA ILE A 103 -3.26 -11.17 7.26
C ILE A 103 -2.77 -11.23 8.71
N ASN A 104 -3.53 -11.85 9.59
CA ASN A 104 -3.18 -11.92 11.01
C ASN A 104 -1.84 -12.61 11.21
N ASN A 105 -1.60 -13.71 10.55
CA ASN A 105 -0.32 -14.41 10.63
C ASN A 105 0.84 -13.56 10.14
N LYS A 106 0.61 -12.81 9.08
CA LYS A 106 1.66 -12.02 8.48
C LYS A 106 2.09 -10.85 9.37
N TRP A 107 1.13 -10.20 10.02
CA TRP A 107 1.45 -9.03 10.85
C TRP A 107 1.87 -9.37 12.27
N ILE A 108 1.44 -10.49 12.81
CA ILE A 108 1.85 -10.92 14.13
C ILE A 108 3.33 -11.33 14.15
N LYS A 109 3.88 -11.75 13.01
CA LYS A 109 5.28 -12.18 12.91
C LYS A 109 6.26 -11.01 12.86
N TYR A 110 5.79 -9.83 12.68
CA TYR A 110 6.62 -8.65 12.60
C TYR A 110 6.42 -7.77 13.83
#